data_8c15e4b2be7a4c7d8b594c9e34024f75
#
_entry.id   8c15e4b2be7a4c7d8b594c9e34024f75
#
_cell.length_a   1.000
_cell.length_b   1.000
_cell.length_c   1.000
_cell.angle_alpha   90.00
_cell.angle_beta   90.00
_cell.angle_gamma   90.00
#
_symmetry.space_group_name_H-M   'P 1'
#
loop_
_entity.id
_entity.type
_entity.pdbx_description
1 polymer ?
#
loop_
_entity_poly.entity_id
_entity_poly.type
_entity_poly.pdbx_seq_one_letter_code
_entity_poly.pdbx_strand_id
1 'polypeptide(L)'
;MLSIGAALAKIWLVIALGASIWPVSRQQQLDSNLYRSRCPALEPISATAVARQIRKDPTSAAPLVRMFFHDCFGCDASVLLDSTKNSTAEKEATPNVSLRQFDVLEEIKTQVEAKCPGVVSCADIVALAARDATVQTGGPSWNVEFGRRDGRSSSDAMAAAHLPSSRSSAQPLIDSFAAVGLSIRDLVTLSGAHTFGRAHCTQVARRFYAFNNASGIDPTLDSSYAQRLRRLCPQPLDAHGMVDLDPITPNVFDTLYYQGLLMNLGIFSSDSALVLDNRTKVFVQEYAVNPVSFVQQFPGAMVRLGRIGVLTGSQGEIRKRCNVVN
;
A
#
# COMPACT_ATOMS: atom_id res chain seq x y z
N MET A 1 -9.60 -89.12 31.36
CA MET A 1 -8.71 -88.04 31.80
C MET A 1 -9.10 -86.80 31.02
N LEU A 2 -9.59 -85.79 31.71
CA LEU A 2 -10.29 -84.58 31.15
C LEU A 2 -9.30 -83.64 30.49
N SER A 3 -9.61 -83.15 29.31
CA SER A 3 -9.00 -81.97 28.67
C SER A 3 -9.96 -80.78 28.74
N ILE A 4 -9.49 -79.72 29.36
CA ILE A 4 -10.21 -78.49 29.52
C ILE A 4 -9.83 -77.59 28.33
N GLY A 5 -10.81 -77.32 27.46
CA GLY A 5 -10.66 -76.33 26.36
C GLY A 5 -10.86 -74.88 26.87
N ALA A 6 -9.88 -74.02 26.64
CA ALA A 6 -9.97 -72.61 26.93
C ALA A 6 -10.55 -71.84 25.70
N ALA A 7 -11.70 -71.23 25.87
CA ALA A 7 -12.31 -70.34 24.88
C ALA A 7 -11.72 -68.92 24.98
N LEU A 8 -11.03 -68.48 23.93
CA LEU A 8 -10.53 -67.11 23.81
C LEU A 8 -11.64 -66.23 23.17
N ALA A 9 -12.26 -65.39 23.97
CA ALA A 9 -13.15 -64.34 23.52
C ALA A 9 -12.34 -63.15 22.93
N LYS A 10 -12.44 -62.91 21.62
CA LYS A 10 -11.85 -61.76 20.97
C LYS A 10 -12.81 -60.56 21.16
N ILE A 11 -12.42 -59.65 22.05
CA ILE A 11 -13.08 -58.34 22.19
C ILE A 11 -12.51 -57.43 21.10
N TRP A 12 -13.37 -57.08 20.13
CA TRP A 12 -13.09 -56.03 19.13
C TRP A 12 -13.41 -54.69 19.75
N LEU A 13 -12.35 -53.91 20.08
CA LEU A 13 -12.47 -52.49 20.49
C LEU A 13 -12.64 -51.65 19.23
N VAL A 14 -13.86 -51.21 18.93
CA VAL A 14 -14.13 -50.26 17.85
C VAL A 14 -13.77 -48.85 18.39
N ILE A 15 -12.59 -48.35 18.05
CA ILE A 15 -12.21 -46.99 18.28
C ILE A 15 -12.93 -46.13 17.21
N ALA A 16 -14.04 -45.53 17.55
CA ALA A 16 -14.69 -44.50 16.74
C ALA A 16 -13.81 -43.23 16.81
N LEU A 17 -12.94 -43.05 15.81
CA LEU A 17 -12.28 -41.77 15.55
C LEU A 17 -13.35 -40.76 15.10
N GLY A 18 -13.90 -40.04 16.06
CA GLY A 18 -14.71 -38.84 15.81
C GLY A 18 -13.81 -37.78 15.17
N ALA A 19 -13.75 -37.73 13.86
CA ALA A 19 -13.19 -36.61 13.14
C ALA A 19 -14.06 -35.39 13.45
N SER A 20 -13.64 -34.55 14.40
CA SER A 20 -14.20 -33.24 14.61
C SER A 20 -13.91 -32.43 13.35
N ILE A 21 -14.87 -32.36 12.45
CA ILE A 21 -14.85 -31.45 11.31
C ILE A 21 -15.06 -30.06 11.90
N TRP A 22 -13.93 -29.40 12.26
CA TRP A 22 -13.95 -27.98 12.54
C TRP A 22 -14.42 -27.32 11.24
N PRO A 23 -15.47 -26.46 11.28
CA PRO A 23 -15.82 -25.70 10.10
C PRO A 23 -14.60 -24.84 9.74
N VAL A 24 -13.93 -25.18 8.64
CA VAL A 24 -12.96 -24.27 8.02
C VAL A 24 -13.77 -23.03 7.71
N SER A 25 -13.56 -22.00 8.52
CA SER A 25 -14.13 -20.66 8.28
C SER A 25 -13.70 -20.29 6.87
N ARG A 26 -14.63 -20.39 5.89
CA ARG A 26 -14.38 -19.88 4.56
C ARG A 26 -14.11 -18.41 4.73
N GLN A 27 -12.84 -18.03 4.56
CA GLN A 27 -12.45 -16.63 4.48
C GLN A 27 -13.34 -16.00 3.41
N GLN A 28 -14.14 -15.01 3.80
CA GLN A 28 -15.09 -14.40 2.86
C GLN A 28 -14.26 -13.74 1.76
N GLN A 29 -14.50 -14.14 0.52
CA GLN A 29 -13.80 -13.59 -0.63
C GLN A 29 -14.23 -12.13 -0.82
N LEU A 30 -13.29 -11.25 -1.16
CA LEU A 30 -13.59 -9.88 -1.54
C LEU A 30 -14.43 -9.86 -2.83
N ASP A 31 -15.40 -8.93 -2.92
CA ASP A 31 -16.33 -8.80 -4.03
C ASP A 31 -16.50 -7.35 -4.46
N SER A 32 -16.24 -7.05 -5.73
CA SER A 32 -16.42 -5.71 -6.29
C SER A 32 -17.88 -5.21 -6.33
N ASN A 33 -18.84 -6.11 -6.18
CA ASN A 33 -20.27 -5.77 -6.17
C ASN A 33 -20.87 -5.66 -4.76
N LEU A 34 -20.09 -5.92 -3.71
CA LEU A 34 -20.57 -6.03 -2.32
C LEU A 34 -21.46 -4.85 -1.89
N TYR A 35 -21.07 -3.63 -2.24
CA TYR A 35 -21.79 -2.41 -1.83
C TYR A 35 -22.82 -1.91 -2.85
N ARG A 36 -22.95 -2.57 -4.02
CA ARG A 36 -23.91 -2.13 -5.06
C ARG A 36 -25.34 -2.03 -4.55
N SER A 37 -25.76 -2.98 -3.70
CA SER A 37 -27.09 -2.97 -3.06
C SER A 37 -27.05 -2.48 -1.61
N ARG A 38 -25.93 -2.69 -0.88
CA ARG A 38 -25.84 -2.42 0.56
C ARG A 38 -25.53 -0.96 0.87
N CYS A 39 -24.77 -0.29 0.01
CA CYS A 39 -24.43 1.13 0.11
C CYS A 39 -24.13 1.72 -1.27
N PRO A 40 -25.13 1.91 -2.14
CA PRO A 40 -24.93 2.41 -3.51
C PRO A 40 -24.35 3.83 -3.56
N ALA A 41 -24.42 4.56 -2.44
CA ALA A 41 -23.86 5.91 -2.32
C ALA A 41 -22.33 5.93 -2.11
N LEU A 42 -21.67 4.80 -1.81
CA LEU A 42 -20.25 4.76 -1.46
C LEU A 42 -19.35 5.34 -2.56
N GLU A 43 -19.42 4.79 -3.77
CA GLU A 43 -18.53 5.21 -4.86
C GLU A 43 -18.74 6.67 -5.26
N PRO A 44 -19.97 7.19 -5.43
CA PRO A 44 -20.18 8.61 -5.67
C PRO A 44 -19.67 9.55 -4.56
N ILE A 45 -19.82 9.17 -3.29
CA ILE A 45 -19.31 9.94 -2.15
C ILE A 45 -17.80 10.03 -2.23
N SER A 46 -17.10 8.89 -2.38
CA SER A 46 -15.65 8.84 -2.46
C SER A 46 -15.13 9.66 -3.64
N ALA A 47 -15.61 9.40 -4.84
CA ALA A 47 -15.19 10.11 -6.04
C ALA A 47 -15.37 11.63 -5.93
N THR A 48 -16.48 12.08 -5.32
CA THR A 48 -16.77 13.52 -5.12
C THR A 48 -15.81 14.14 -4.12
N ALA A 49 -15.57 13.50 -2.97
CA ALA A 49 -14.69 14.01 -1.94
C ALA A 49 -13.24 14.08 -2.43
N VAL A 50 -12.74 13.01 -3.07
CA VAL A 50 -11.39 12.94 -3.64
C VAL A 50 -11.20 13.99 -4.73
N ALA A 51 -12.14 14.09 -5.69
CA ALA A 51 -12.07 15.09 -6.77
C ALA A 51 -12.09 16.53 -6.24
N ARG A 52 -12.90 16.80 -5.21
CA ARG A 52 -12.94 18.13 -4.56
C ARG A 52 -11.60 18.45 -3.91
N GLN A 53 -11.00 17.52 -3.19
CA GLN A 53 -9.73 17.72 -2.52
C GLN A 53 -8.60 17.94 -3.54
N ILE A 54 -8.53 17.14 -4.61
CA ILE A 54 -7.50 17.29 -5.65
C ILE A 54 -7.64 18.62 -6.40
N ARG A 55 -8.86 19.10 -6.65
CA ARG A 55 -9.05 20.45 -7.22
C ARG A 55 -8.56 21.57 -6.30
N LYS A 56 -8.69 21.40 -4.98
CA LYS A 56 -8.19 22.36 -3.97
C LYS A 56 -6.65 22.29 -3.84
N ASP A 57 -6.10 21.09 -3.84
CA ASP A 57 -4.67 20.81 -3.75
C ASP A 57 -4.30 19.62 -4.65
N PRO A 58 -3.78 19.87 -5.86
CA PRO A 58 -3.38 18.79 -6.79
C PRO A 58 -2.37 17.80 -6.20
N THR A 59 -1.63 18.19 -5.17
CA THR A 59 -0.67 17.31 -4.51
C THR A 59 -1.33 16.28 -3.57
N SER A 60 -2.65 16.32 -3.40
CA SER A 60 -3.40 15.43 -2.51
C SER A 60 -3.62 14.02 -3.08
N ALA A 61 -3.48 13.82 -4.37
CA ALA A 61 -3.71 12.52 -5.00
C ALA A 61 -2.69 11.46 -4.57
N ALA A 62 -1.41 11.78 -4.67
CA ALA A 62 -0.33 10.84 -4.32
C ALA A 62 -0.39 10.33 -2.87
N PRO A 63 -0.65 11.18 -1.85
CA PRO A 63 -0.85 10.72 -0.48
C PRO A 63 -1.98 9.69 -0.30
N LEU A 64 -3.08 9.77 -1.04
CA LEU A 64 -4.17 8.79 -0.97
C LEU A 64 -3.74 7.43 -1.54
N VAL A 65 -3.04 7.42 -2.67
CA VAL A 65 -2.48 6.17 -3.23
C VAL A 65 -1.41 5.59 -2.31
N ARG A 66 -0.53 6.44 -1.75
CA ARG A 66 0.49 6.02 -0.81
C ARG A 66 -0.11 5.49 0.50
N MET A 67 -1.21 6.08 0.99
CA MET A 67 -1.92 5.61 2.18
C MET A 67 -2.36 4.15 2.00
N PHE A 68 -2.93 3.81 0.85
CA PHE A 68 -3.33 2.44 0.54
C PHE A 68 -2.13 1.48 0.51
N PHE A 69 -1.00 1.87 -0.08
CA PHE A 69 0.20 1.06 -0.06
C PHE A 69 0.73 0.83 1.37
N HIS A 70 0.76 1.88 2.19
CA HIS A 70 1.24 1.80 3.57
C HIS A 70 0.30 1.00 4.48
N ASP A 71 -1.01 1.02 4.23
CA ASP A 71 -1.99 0.19 4.92
C ASP A 71 -1.88 -1.28 4.49
N CYS A 72 -1.53 -1.53 3.21
CA CYS A 72 -1.66 -2.86 2.61
C CYS A 72 -0.45 -3.80 2.84
N PHE A 73 0.31 -3.60 3.89
CA PHE A 73 1.03 -4.69 4.54
C PHE A 73 0.19 -5.35 5.66
N GLY A 74 -1.13 -5.05 5.67
CA GLY A 74 -2.21 -5.61 6.49
C GLY A 74 -3.59 -5.33 5.90
N CYS A 75 -3.77 -4.30 5.08
CA CYS A 75 -5.00 -3.86 4.41
C CYS A 75 -6.22 -3.83 5.33
N ASP A 76 -6.06 -3.35 6.57
CA ASP A 76 -7.08 -3.36 7.61
C ASP A 76 -7.34 -1.98 8.22
N ALA A 77 -6.87 -0.92 7.56
CA ALA A 77 -6.96 0.47 7.97
C ALA A 77 -6.34 0.76 9.37
N SER A 78 -5.42 -0.09 9.85
CA SER A 78 -4.71 0.13 11.12
C SER A 78 -3.85 1.40 11.07
N VAL A 79 -3.37 1.80 9.90
CA VAL A 79 -2.63 3.05 9.67
C VAL A 79 -3.45 4.31 9.99
N LEU A 80 -4.79 4.22 10.02
CA LEU A 80 -5.67 5.35 10.33
C LEU A 80 -5.91 5.55 11.83
N LEU A 81 -5.59 4.56 12.67
CA LEU A 81 -5.82 4.64 14.12
C LEU A 81 -4.92 5.69 14.77
N ASP A 82 -5.45 6.36 15.80
CA ASP A 82 -4.68 7.24 16.65
C ASP A 82 -3.98 6.46 17.76
N SER A 83 -2.85 7.00 18.24
CA SER A 83 -2.14 6.46 19.41
C SER A 83 -3.02 6.47 20.66
N THR A 84 -2.82 5.48 21.50
CA THR A 84 -3.47 5.39 22.80
C THR A 84 -2.43 5.50 23.92
N LYS A 85 -2.86 5.49 25.18
CA LYS A 85 -1.91 5.48 26.31
C LYS A 85 -1.01 4.25 26.32
N ASN A 86 -1.41 3.16 25.66
CA ASN A 86 -0.74 1.86 25.73
C ASN A 86 -0.13 1.41 24.40
N SER A 87 -0.33 2.15 23.31
CA SER A 87 0.15 1.77 21.98
C SER A 87 0.43 3.00 21.13
N THR A 88 1.62 3.06 20.55
CA THR A 88 1.99 4.03 19.52
C THR A 88 1.45 3.55 18.16
N ALA A 89 0.70 4.39 17.49
CA ALA A 89 0.05 4.05 16.24
C ALA A 89 1.02 4.00 15.05
N GLU A 90 0.65 3.25 14.02
CA GLU A 90 1.40 3.14 12.77
C GLU A 90 1.68 4.49 12.10
N LYS A 91 0.77 5.45 12.21
CA LYS A 91 0.95 6.81 11.64
C LYS A 91 2.15 7.55 12.23
N GLU A 92 2.63 7.17 13.41
CA GLU A 92 3.82 7.75 14.06
C GLU A 92 5.12 7.01 13.69
N ALA A 93 5.04 5.86 13.02
CA ALA A 93 6.21 5.16 12.49
C ALA A 93 6.98 6.04 11.50
N THR A 94 8.32 5.97 11.53
CA THR A 94 9.19 6.76 10.64
C THR A 94 8.76 6.77 9.16
N PRO A 95 8.36 5.65 8.54
CA PRO A 95 7.89 5.67 7.17
C PRO A 95 6.53 6.36 6.99
N ASN A 96 5.75 6.56 8.07
CA ASN A 96 4.36 7.02 8.04
C ASN A 96 4.17 8.48 8.48
N VAL A 97 5.12 9.08 9.21
CA VAL A 97 4.99 10.47 9.73
C VAL A 97 4.74 11.54 8.66
N SER A 98 4.98 11.23 7.40
CA SER A 98 4.69 12.11 6.26
C SER A 98 3.39 11.75 5.52
N LEU A 99 2.63 10.76 5.98
CA LEU A 99 1.29 10.48 5.47
C LEU A 99 0.36 11.65 5.78
N ARG A 100 -0.56 11.93 4.87
CA ARG A 100 -1.54 13.02 4.99
C ARG A 100 -2.81 12.65 4.27
N GLN A 101 -3.86 13.47 4.35
CA GLN A 101 -5.21 13.23 3.82
C GLN A 101 -6.04 12.24 4.67
N PHE A 102 -5.72 12.10 5.95
CA PHE A 102 -6.55 11.36 6.90
C PHE A 102 -7.94 11.98 7.04
N ASP A 103 -8.01 13.31 6.96
CA ASP A 103 -9.24 14.11 7.00
C ASP A 103 -10.17 13.82 5.82
N VAL A 104 -9.64 13.59 4.63
CA VAL A 104 -10.44 13.20 3.45
C VAL A 104 -11.09 11.84 3.65
N LEU A 105 -10.35 10.88 4.20
CA LEU A 105 -10.88 9.54 4.48
C LEU A 105 -11.95 9.58 5.58
N GLU A 106 -11.74 10.37 6.63
CA GLU A 106 -12.72 10.55 7.71
C GLU A 106 -13.97 11.29 7.21
N GLU A 107 -13.82 12.24 6.29
CA GLU A 107 -14.95 12.90 5.64
C GLU A 107 -15.78 11.91 4.81
N ILE A 108 -15.13 11.08 3.99
CA ILE A 108 -15.82 10.02 3.23
C ILE A 108 -16.55 9.09 4.20
N LYS A 109 -15.87 8.66 5.26
CA LYS A 109 -16.47 7.78 6.29
C LYS A 109 -17.70 8.41 6.92
N THR A 110 -17.64 9.68 7.33
CA THR A 110 -18.75 10.41 7.92
C THR A 110 -19.97 10.47 6.99
N GLN A 111 -19.74 10.77 5.70
CA GLN A 111 -20.83 10.83 4.72
C GLN A 111 -21.42 9.45 4.45
N VAL A 112 -20.59 8.41 4.42
CA VAL A 112 -21.02 7.02 4.22
C VAL A 112 -21.82 6.52 5.44
N GLU A 113 -21.37 6.77 6.67
CA GLU A 113 -22.10 6.40 7.88
C GLU A 113 -23.49 7.08 7.97
N ALA A 114 -23.62 8.31 7.46
CA ALA A 114 -24.92 8.99 7.40
C ALA A 114 -25.92 8.33 6.41
N LYS A 115 -25.44 7.56 5.43
CA LYS A 115 -26.26 6.87 4.42
C LYS A 115 -26.41 5.38 4.68
N CYS A 116 -25.36 4.74 5.16
CA CYS A 116 -25.22 3.29 5.29
C CYS A 116 -24.50 2.96 6.63
N PRO A 117 -25.12 3.24 7.79
CA PRO A 117 -24.45 3.12 9.09
C PRO A 117 -23.96 1.70 9.36
N GLY A 118 -22.67 1.55 9.72
CA GLY A 118 -22.04 0.28 10.07
C GLY A 118 -21.87 -0.71 8.91
N VAL A 119 -21.94 -0.25 7.66
CA VAL A 119 -21.88 -1.13 6.47
C VAL A 119 -20.49 -1.16 5.84
N VAL A 120 -19.82 -0.01 5.71
CA VAL A 120 -18.57 0.14 4.95
C VAL A 120 -17.39 0.29 5.88
N SER A 121 -16.35 -0.52 5.69
CA SER A 121 -15.10 -0.42 6.46
C SER A 121 -14.23 0.77 6.02
N CYS A 122 -13.38 1.24 6.92
CA CYS A 122 -12.34 2.23 6.60
C CYS A 122 -11.32 1.66 5.61
N ALA A 123 -10.99 0.37 5.72
CA ALA A 123 -10.08 -0.32 4.80
C ALA A 123 -10.59 -0.30 3.35
N ASP A 124 -11.90 -0.49 3.15
CA ASP A 124 -12.49 -0.39 1.81
C ASP A 124 -12.55 1.07 1.31
N ILE A 125 -12.71 2.05 2.21
CA ILE A 125 -12.64 3.48 1.85
C ILE A 125 -11.23 3.86 1.41
N VAL A 126 -10.17 3.40 2.09
CA VAL A 126 -8.77 3.64 1.68
C VAL A 126 -8.50 3.10 0.29
N ALA A 127 -8.90 1.84 0.02
CA ALA A 127 -8.75 1.22 -1.30
C ALA A 127 -9.48 1.99 -2.40
N LEU A 128 -10.70 2.43 -2.11
CA LEU A 128 -11.52 3.17 -3.06
C LEU A 128 -10.97 4.58 -3.34
N ALA A 129 -10.53 5.28 -2.30
CA ALA A 129 -9.94 6.62 -2.42
C ALA A 129 -8.63 6.59 -3.23
N ALA A 130 -7.83 5.52 -3.12
CA ALA A 130 -6.63 5.33 -3.95
C ALA A 130 -6.97 5.15 -5.43
N ARG A 131 -8.04 4.39 -5.78
CA ARG A 131 -8.54 4.27 -7.15
C ARG A 131 -9.00 5.63 -7.67
N ASP A 132 -9.81 6.33 -6.89
CA ASP A 132 -10.37 7.61 -7.30
C ASP A 132 -9.26 8.68 -7.50
N ALA A 133 -8.25 8.71 -6.63
CA ALA A 133 -7.10 9.59 -6.78
C ALA A 133 -6.29 9.29 -8.04
N THR A 134 -6.08 8.02 -8.36
CA THR A 134 -5.40 7.60 -9.62
C THR A 134 -6.18 8.08 -10.84
N VAL A 135 -7.49 7.89 -10.88
CA VAL A 135 -8.35 8.33 -12.00
C VAL A 135 -8.35 9.86 -12.15
N GLN A 136 -8.41 10.60 -11.05
CA GLN A 136 -8.42 12.07 -11.09
C GLN A 136 -7.11 12.68 -11.61
N THR A 137 -6.02 11.91 -11.64
CA THR A 137 -4.71 12.34 -12.14
C THR A 137 -4.37 11.78 -13.54
N GLY A 138 -5.34 11.17 -14.22
CA GLY A 138 -5.19 10.64 -15.57
C GLY A 138 -4.83 9.16 -15.64
N GLY A 139 -4.72 8.48 -14.50
CA GLY A 139 -4.42 7.06 -14.42
C GLY A 139 -5.63 6.15 -14.70
N PRO A 140 -5.40 4.82 -14.76
CA PRO A 140 -6.44 3.85 -15.05
C PRO A 140 -7.43 3.69 -13.89
N SER A 141 -8.66 3.32 -14.25
CA SER A 141 -9.66 2.85 -13.29
C SER A 141 -9.62 1.33 -13.17
N TRP A 142 -10.08 0.81 -12.02
CA TRP A 142 -10.30 -0.61 -11.82
C TRP A 142 -11.49 -0.87 -10.89
N ASN A 143 -12.02 -2.09 -10.96
CA ASN A 143 -13.02 -2.54 -10.01
C ASN A 143 -12.34 -2.82 -8.66
N VAL A 144 -12.60 -1.96 -7.68
CA VAL A 144 -12.13 -2.18 -6.31
C VAL A 144 -12.90 -3.36 -5.72
N GLU A 145 -12.17 -4.32 -5.18
CA GLU A 145 -12.77 -5.40 -4.41
C GLU A 145 -13.03 -4.92 -2.98
N PHE A 146 -14.19 -5.21 -2.45
CA PHE A 146 -14.69 -4.81 -1.14
C PHE A 146 -14.93 -6.00 -0.22
N GLY A 147 -15.07 -5.73 1.08
CA GLY A 147 -15.32 -6.73 2.10
C GLY A 147 -14.19 -6.86 3.11
N ARG A 148 -13.18 -5.99 3.04
CA ARG A 148 -12.17 -5.84 4.10
C ARG A 148 -12.84 -5.36 5.37
N ARG A 149 -12.26 -5.74 6.48
CA ARG A 149 -12.68 -5.26 7.79
C ARG A 149 -11.52 -4.51 8.45
N ASP A 150 -11.87 -3.64 9.36
CA ASP A 150 -10.94 -2.77 10.06
C ASP A 150 -10.25 -3.51 11.20
N GLY A 151 -8.94 -3.34 11.33
CA GLY A 151 -8.14 -3.82 12.44
C GLY A 151 -8.53 -3.13 13.76
N ARG A 152 -8.16 -3.76 14.89
CA ARG A 152 -8.42 -3.24 16.25
C ARG A 152 -7.16 -2.83 16.97
N SER A 153 -6.02 -2.90 16.30
CA SER A 153 -4.71 -2.53 16.85
C SER A 153 -3.89 -1.83 15.79
N SER A 154 -2.97 -0.98 16.23
CA SER A 154 -2.02 -0.27 15.39
C SER A 154 -0.68 -0.25 16.11
N SER A 155 0.43 -0.44 15.38
CA SER A 155 1.77 -0.51 15.95
C SER A 155 2.81 0.10 15.02
N ASP A 156 3.47 1.14 15.49
CA ASP A 156 4.59 1.80 14.79
C ASP A 156 5.75 0.83 14.51
N ALA A 157 6.05 -0.05 15.44
CA ALA A 157 7.10 -1.06 15.31
C ALA A 157 6.80 -2.06 14.18
N MET A 158 5.53 -2.49 14.05
CA MET A 158 5.10 -3.39 12.97
C MET A 158 5.20 -2.70 11.61
N ALA A 159 4.72 -1.47 11.48
CA ALA A 159 4.85 -0.70 10.25
C ALA A 159 6.31 -0.47 9.85
N ALA A 160 7.17 -0.11 10.81
CA ALA A 160 8.60 0.07 10.55
C ALA A 160 9.32 -1.22 10.10
N ALA A 161 8.87 -2.38 10.57
CA ALA A 161 9.47 -3.68 10.25
C ALA A 161 9.04 -4.23 8.87
N HIS A 162 7.81 -3.92 8.42
CA HIS A 162 7.24 -4.55 7.22
C HIS A 162 7.26 -3.67 5.98
N LEU A 163 7.24 -2.33 6.14
CA LEU A 163 7.23 -1.44 4.98
C LEU A 163 8.58 -1.42 4.26
N PRO A 164 8.60 -1.57 2.91
CA PRO A 164 9.83 -1.47 2.14
C PRO A 164 10.48 -0.09 2.28
N SER A 165 11.80 -0.07 2.46
CA SER A 165 12.53 1.20 2.63
C SER A 165 12.83 1.87 1.29
N SER A 166 12.62 3.18 1.21
CA SER A 166 13.04 4.03 0.07
C SER A 166 14.56 4.05 -0.17
N ARG A 167 15.34 3.48 0.76
CA ARG A 167 16.80 3.37 0.69
C ARG A 167 17.30 1.99 0.28
N SER A 168 16.40 1.03 0.08
CA SER A 168 16.75 -0.36 -0.23
C SER A 168 17.35 -0.52 -1.62
N SER A 169 18.27 -1.47 -1.76
CA SER A 169 18.69 -2.04 -3.04
C SER A 169 17.63 -3.00 -3.59
N ALA A 170 17.84 -3.51 -4.81
CA ALA A 170 16.83 -4.32 -5.49
C ALA A 170 16.49 -5.64 -4.76
N GLN A 171 17.47 -6.37 -4.22
CA GLN A 171 17.20 -7.66 -3.58
C GLN A 171 16.27 -7.54 -2.37
N PRO A 172 16.52 -6.66 -1.37
CA PRO A 172 15.58 -6.47 -0.26
C PRO A 172 14.18 -6.04 -0.69
N LEU A 173 14.03 -5.27 -1.78
CA LEU A 173 12.71 -4.91 -2.33
C LEU A 173 12.02 -6.13 -2.91
N ILE A 174 12.73 -6.94 -3.71
CA ILE A 174 12.20 -8.18 -4.29
C ILE A 174 11.75 -9.13 -3.17
N ASP A 175 12.57 -9.30 -2.13
CA ASP A 175 12.27 -10.19 -1.02
C ASP A 175 11.04 -9.72 -0.22
N SER A 176 10.93 -8.41 0.05
CA SER A 176 9.78 -7.86 0.79
C SER A 176 8.47 -7.99 0.01
N PHE A 177 8.49 -7.81 -1.31
CA PHE A 177 7.30 -8.02 -2.14
C PHE A 177 6.95 -9.51 -2.27
N ALA A 178 7.95 -10.37 -2.45
CA ALA A 178 7.74 -11.82 -2.50
C ALA A 178 7.17 -12.37 -1.18
N ALA A 179 7.59 -11.85 -0.03
CA ALA A 179 7.10 -12.25 1.29
C ALA A 179 5.58 -12.03 1.45
N VAL A 180 5.00 -11.08 0.72
CA VAL A 180 3.55 -10.80 0.71
C VAL A 180 2.86 -11.32 -0.56
N GLY A 181 3.53 -12.16 -1.35
CA GLY A 181 2.95 -12.80 -2.53
C GLY A 181 2.90 -11.93 -3.80
N LEU A 182 3.62 -10.81 -3.81
CA LEU A 182 3.73 -9.95 -4.99
C LEU A 182 4.97 -10.32 -5.83
N SER A 183 4.83 -10.23 -7.14
CA SER A 183 5.89 -10.55 -8.10
C SER A 183 6.88 -9.39 -8.30
N ILE A 184 8.03 -9.67 -8.96
CA ILE A 184 8.97 -8.63 -9.39
C ILE A 184 8.28 -7.63 -10.35
N ARG A 185 7.38 -8.09 -11.21
CA ARG A 185 6.58 -7.20 -12.07
C ARG A 185 5.68 -6.29 -11.23
N ASP A 186 5.05 -6.82 -10.15
CA ASP A 186 4.25 -6.00 -9.25
C ASP A 186 5.08 -4.95 -8.53
N LEU A 187 6.29 -5.28 -8.06
CA LEU A 187 7.23 -4.33 -7.47
C LEU A 187 7.46 -3.15 -8.43
N VAL A 188 7.85 -3.42 -9.68
CA VAL A 188 8.13 -2.35 -10.65
C VAL A 188 6.86 -1.59 -11.01
N THR A 189 5.73 -2.29 -11.20
CA THR A 189 4.44 -1.68 -11.54
C THR A 189 3.95 -0.75 -10.43
N LEU A 190 3.98 -1.18 -9.17
CA LEU A 190 3.53 -0.39 -8.02
C LEU A 190 4.48 0.79 -7.73
N SER A 191 5.80 0.61 -7.98
CA SER A 191 6.75 1.74 -7.92
C SER A 191 6.42 2.84 -8.94
N GLY A 192 5.70 2.53 -10.02
CA GLY A 192 5.18 3.50 -10.97
C GLY A 192 4.24 4.55 -10.36
N ALA A 193 3.70 4.30 -9.17
CA ALA A 193 2.98 5.34 -8.42
C ALA A 193 3.88 6.53 -8.04
N HIS A 194 5.21 6.42 -8.13
CA HIS A 194 6.14 7.54 -8.00
C HIS A 194 6.15 8.49 -9.22
N THR A 195 5.32 8.25 -10.23
CA THR A 195 5.08 9.21 -11.34
C THR A 195 4.44 10.52 -10.84
N PHE A 196 3.91 10.55 -9.62
CA PHE A 196 3.38 11.76 -9.00
C PHE A 196 3.63 11.77 -7.49
N GLY A 197 3.60 12.98 -6.88
CA GLY A 197 3.84 13.16 -5.47
C GLY A 197 5.19 13.78 -5.14
N ARG A 198 5.48 13.89 -3.85
CA ARG A 198 6.66 14.62 -3.35
C ARG A 198 7.37 13.87 -2.24
N ALA A 199 8.68 14.10 -2.14
CA ALA A 199 9.51 13.68 -1.03
C ALA A 199 10.03 14.90 -0.25
N HIS A 200 10.11 14.78 1.09
CA HIS A 200 10.80 15.78 1.91
C HIS A 200 12.28 15.81 1.60
N CYS A 201 12.86 17.01 1.52
CA CYS A 201 14.28 17.22 1.32
C CYS A 201 15.13 16.42 2.31
N THR A 202 14.71 16.34 3.56
CA THR A 202 15.40 15.59 4.63
C THR A 202 15.50 14.08 4.35
N GLN A 203 14.58 13.51 3.56
CA GLN A 203 14.59 12.08 3.22
C GLN A 203 15.56 11.74 2.08
N VAL A 204 15.80 12.69 1.17
CA VAL A 204 16.53 12.45 -0.08
C VAL A 204 17.87 13.17 -0.16
N ALA A 205 18.12 14.19 0.68
CA ALA A 205 19.30 15.05 0.65
C ALA A 205 20.62 14.29 0.71
N ARG A 206 20.65 13.15 1.40
CA ARG A 206 21.83 12.29 1.48
C ARG A 206 22.35 11.87 0.08
N ARG A 207 21.48 11.69 -0.90
CA ARG A 207 21.87 11.26 -2.26
C ARG A 207 22.66 12.33 -3.01
N PHE A 208 22.49 13.60 -2.69
CA PHE A 208 23.14 14.68 -3.40
C PHE A 208 24.06 15.55 -2.52
N TYR A 209 24.13 15.29 -1.19
CA TYR A 209 25.05 16.00 -0.30
C TYR A 209 26.09 15.10 0.36
N ALA A 210 25.72 13.90 0.80
CA ALA A 210 26.56 13.07 1.64
C ALA A 210 26.32 11.57 1.37
N PHE A 211 26.48 11.13 0.12
CA PHE A 211 26.31 9.73 -0.23
C PHE A 211 27.36 8.86 0.47
N ASN A 212 26.90 7.75 1.08
CA ASN A 212 27.73 6.81 1.86
C ASN A 212 28.59 7.46 2.95
N ASN A 213 28.06 8.52 3.61
CA ASN A 213 28.73 9.28 4.65
C ASN A 213 30.01 10.01 4.16
N ALA A 214 30.21 10.13 2.86
CA ALA A 214 31.24 10.94 2.23
C ALA A 214 30.62 12.19 1.59
N SER A 215 31.39 13.28 1.46
CA SER A 215 30.97 14.44 0.69
C SER A 215 30.91 14.04 -0.79
N GLY A 216 29.69 13.83 -1.31
CA GLY A 216 29.56 13.41 -2.70
C GLY A 216 28.12 13.23 -3.14
N ILE A 217 27.97 13.02 -4.43
CA ILE A 217 26.70 12.70 -5.08
C ILE A 217 26.64 11.19 -5.26
N ASP A 218 25.46 10.62 -5.06
CA ASP A 218 25.15 9.23 -5.42
C ASP A 218 25.44 9.00 -6.92
N PRO A 219 26.35 8.08 -7.29
CA PRO A 219 26.72 7.85 -8.69
C PRO A 219 25.56 7.34 -9.54
N THR A 220 24.47 6.88 -8.95
CA THR A 220 23.25 6.45 -9.65
C THR A 220 22.26 7.60 -9.90
N LEU A 221 22.63 8.82 -9.51
CA LEU A 221 21.86 10.03 -9.75
C LEU A 221 22.58 10.89 -10.79
N ASP A 222 21.83 11.39 -11.79
CA ASP A 222 22.40 12.33 -12.77
C ASP A 222 22.98 13.57 -12.07
N SER A 223 24.20 13.98 -12.46
CA SER A 223 24.93 15.03 -11.79
C SER A 223 24.28 16.41 -11.93
N SER A 224 23.67 16.70 -13.07
CA SER A 224 22.95 17.96 -13.31
C SER A 224 21.66 18.01 -12.52
N TYR A 225 20.96 16.88 -12.44
CA TYR A 225 19.78 16.73 -11.59
C TYR A 225 20.12 16.87 -10.11
N ALA A 226 21.21 16.26 -9.64
CA ALA A 226 21.70 16.43 -8.27
C ALA A 226 21.98 17.90 -7.94
N GLN A 227 22.55 18.67 -8.86
CA GLN A 227 22.77 20.11 -8.69
C GLN A 227 21.43 20.87 -8.64
N ARG A 228 20.44 20.50 -9.45
CA ARG A 228 19.08 21.06 -9.37
C ARG A 228 18.46 20.75 -8.01
N LEU A 229 18.57 19.54 -7.51
CA LEU A 229 18.07 19.14 -6.19
C LEU A 229 18.73 19.92 -5.05
N ARG A 230 20.03 20.22 -5.12
CA ARG A 230 20.72 21.09 -4.14
C ARG A 230 20.14 22.50 -4.10
N ARG A 231 19.70 23.04 -5.25
CA ARG A 231 19.04 24.35 -5.30
C ARG A 231 17.63 24.31 -4.72
N LEU A 232 16.90 23.22 -4.92
CA LEU A 232 15.54 23.04 -4.38
C LEU A 232 15.54 22.71 -2.89
N CYS A 233 16.60 22.05 -2.41
CA CYS A 233 16.80 21.65 -1.03
C CYS A 233 18.12 22.24 -0.49
N PRO A 234 18.26 23.58 -0.34
CA PRO A 234 19.50 24.20 0.13
C PRO A 234 19.81 23.82 1.59
N GLN A 235 21.09 23.87 1.95
CA GLN A 235 21.51 23.71 3.35
C GLN A 235 21.53 25.05 4.08
N PRO A 236 21.11 25.14 5.36
CA PRO A 236 20.51 24.03 6.16
C PRO A 236 19.17 23.57 5.62
N LEU A 237 18.89 22.27 5.71
CA LEU A 237 17.66 21.70 5.15
C LEU A 237 16.42 22.23 5.88
N ASP A 238 15.46 22.74 5.12
CA ASP A 238 14.12 23.01 5.62
C ASP A 238 13.36 21.70 5.85
N ALA A 239 12.80 21.54 7.05
CA ALA A 239 11.98 20.38 7.41
C ALA A 239 10.73 20.24 6.53
N HIS A 240 10.21 21.35 5.99
CA HIS A 240 9.05 21.40 5.10
C HIS A 240 9.40 21.42 3.61
N GLY A 241 10.69 21.57 3.28
CA GLY A 241 11.17 21.56 1.90
C GLY A 241 10.84 20.23 1.22
N MET A 242 10.32 20.30 0.01
CA MET A 242 9.90 19.12 -0.77
C MET A 242 10.40 19.21 -2.20
N VAL A 243 10.59 18.04 -2.81
CA VAL A 243 10.88 17.88 -4.24
C VAL A 243 9.94 16.86 -4.85
N ASP A 244 9.64 17.04 -6.12
CA ASP A 244 8.75 16.13 -6.86
C ASP A 244 9.45 14.79 -7.10
N LEU A 245 8.70 13.69 -7.02
CA LEU A 245 9.20 12.34 -7.31
C LEU A 245 9.46 12.17 -8.79
N ASP A 246 8.57 12.67 -9.63
CA ASP A 246 8.77 12.81 -11.06
C ASP A 246 9.04 14.29 -11.40
N PRO A 247 10.26 14.64 -11.82
CA PRO A 247 10.59 16.02 -12.18
C PRO A 247 10.05 16.45 -13.54
N ILE A 248 9.41 15.56 -14.30
CA ILE A 248 8.93 15.79 -15.66
C ILE A 248 7.44 16.15 -15.62
N THR A 249 6.60 15.30 -14.99
CA THR A 249 5.15 15.48 -14.88
C THR A 249 4.63 15.28 -13.45
N PRO A 250 4.97 16.14 -12.50
CA PRO A 250 4.86 15.87 -11.06
C PRO A 250 3.45 15.61 -10.51
N ASN A 251 2.40 15.93 -11.26
CA ASN A 251 1.00 15.77 -10.84
C ASN A 251 0.15 14.95 -11.83
N VAL A 252 0.80 14.26 -12.77
CA VAL A 252 0.12 13.44 -13.80
C VAL A 252 0.48 11.98 -13.57
N PHE A 253 -0.52 11.11 -13.60
CA PHE A 253 -0.28 9.67 -13.58
C PHE A 253 0.03 9.18 -14.99
N ASP A 254 1.33 9.00 -15.30
CA ASP A 254 1.79 8.57 -16.61
C ASP A 254 3.03 7.64 -16.52
N THR A 255 3.82 7.53 -17.55
CA THR A 255 5.00 6.66 -17.61
C THR A 255 6.33 7.41 -17.63
N LEU A 256 6.31 8.74 -17.47
CA LEU A 256 7.54 9.53 -17.54
C LEU A 256 8.47 9.27 -16.36
N TYR A 257 7.93 8.80 -15.24
CA TYR A 257 8.73 8.22 -14.15
C TYR A 257 9.72 7.16 -14.65
N TYR A 258 9.28 6.19 -15.47
CA TYR A 258 10.18 5.13 -15.97
C TYR A 258 11.23 5.66 -16.95
N GLN A 259 10.87 6.63 -17.78
CA GLN A 259 11.84 7.32 -18.63
C GLN A 259 12.85 8.08 -17.78
N GLY A 260 12.39 8.77 -16.72
CA GLY A 260 13.22 9.43 -15.72
C GLY A 260 14.20 8.46 -15.05
N LEU A 261 13.76 7.24 -14.69
CA LEU A 261 14.64 6.22 -14.11
C LEU A 261 15.79 5.85 -15.07
N LEU A 262 15.50 5.68 -16.37
CA LEU A 262 16.52 5.38 -17.39
C LEU A 262 17.49 6.55 -17.61
N MET A 263 17.10 7.78 -17.26
CA MET A 263 17.95 8.98 -17.26
C MET A 263 18.61 9.26 -15.90
N ASN A 264 18.57 8.33 -14.96
CA ASN A 264 19.09 8.48 -13.59
C ASN A 264 18.45 9.65 -12.80
N LEU A 265 17.15 9.90 -13.02
CA LEU A 265 16.40 10.94 -12.30
C LEU A 265 15.58 10.38 -11.11
N GLY A 266 15.66 9.08 -10.82
CA GLY A 266 14.99 8.48 -9.66
C GLY A 266 15.43 9.11 -8.36
N ILE A 267 14.48 9.65 -7.57
CA ILE A 267 14.83 10.43 -6.38
C ILE A 267 15.16 9.58 -5.16
N PHE A 268 14.54 8.39 -5.03
CA PHE A 268 14.87 7.42 -4.00
C PHE A 268 15.98 6.47 -4.47
N SER A 269 16.76 5.92 -3.52
CA SER A 269 17.68 4.83 -3.86
C SER A 269 16.95 3.60 -4.35
N SER A 270 15.74 3.33 -3.82
CA SER A 270 14.87 2.25 -4.29
C SER A 270 14.44 2.43 -5.75
N ASP A 271 14.23 3.67 -6.22
CA ASP A 271 13.92 3.95 -7.63
C ASP A 271 15.10 3.58 -8.53
N SER A 272 16.30 4.07 -8.19
CA SER A 272 17.52 3.73 -8.95
C SER A 272 17.83 2.23 -8.92
N ALA A 273 17.51 1.55 -7.83
CA ALA A 273 17.72 0.11 -7.69
C ALA A 273 16.96 -0.70 -8.76
N LEU A 274 15.80 -0.22 -9.23
CA LEU A 274 15.01 -0.89 -10.27
C LEU A 274 15.71 -0.92 -11.62
N VAL A 275 16.61 0.02 -11.90
CA VAL A 275 17.39 0.08 -13.15
C VAL A 275 18.71 -0.67 -13.03
N LEU A 276 19.23 -0.85 -11.81
CA LEU A 276 20.51 -1.50 -11.56
C LEU A 276 20.43 -3.03 -11.57
N ASP A 277 19.26 -3.61 -11.33
CA ASP A 277 19.03 -5.05 -11.32
C ASP A 277 18.34 -5.47 -12.64
N ASN A 278 18.92 -6.43 -13.35
CA ASN A 278 18.37 -6.87 -14.64
C ASN A 278 16.97 -7.49 -14.53
N ARG A 279 16.58 -8.05 -13.37
CA ARG A 279 15.26 -8.66 -13.15
C ARG A 279 14.14 -7.61 -13.10
N THR A 280 14.43 -6.41 -12.63
CA THR A 280 13.50 -5.27 -12.54
C THR A 280 13.63 -4.36 -13.76
N LYS A 281 14.84 -4.16 -14.27
CA LYS A 281 15.15 -3.26 -15.39
C LYS A 281 14.34 -3.57 -16.66
N VAL A 282 14.09 -4.83 -16.95
CA VAL A 282 13.31 -5.24 -18.13
C VAL A 282 11.89 -4.65 -18.10
N PHE A 283 11.27 -4.55 -16.93
CA PHE A 283 9.95 -3.97 -16.78
C PHE A 283 9.99 -2.43 -16.79
N VAL A 284 11.04 -1.82 -16.23
CA VAL A 284 11.28 -0.37 -16.34
C VAL A 284 11.39 0.02 -17.82
N GLN A 285 12.18 -0.72 -18.61
CA GLN A 285 12.35 -0.48 -20.05
C GLN A 285 11.04 -0.70 -20.82
N GLU A 286 10.30 -1.76 -20.50
CA GLU A 286 8.98 -2.03 -21.09
C GLU A 286 8.03 -0.84 -20.89
N TYR A 287 7.88 -0.38 -19.65
CA TYR A 287 6.94 0.70 -19.31
C TYR A 287 7.39 2.08 -19.80
N ALA A 288 8.69 2.31 -19.92
CA ALA A 288 9.23 3.56 -20.47
C ALA A 288 8.90 3.76 -21.96
N VAL A 289 8.80 2.66 -22.74
CA VAL A 289 8.53 2.71 -24.19
C VAL A 289 7.11 2.30 -24.56
N ASN A 290 6.38 1.64 -23.65
CA ASN A 290 5.02 1.16 -23.88
C ASN A 290 4.09 1.60 -22.73
N PRO A 291 3.56 2.84 -22.76
CA PRO A 291 2.62 3.34 -21.75
C PRO A 291 1.39 2.46 -21.58
N VAL A 292 0.91 1.84 -22.66
CA VAL A 292 -0.28 0.96 -22.61
C VAL A 292 -0.04 -0.24 -21.73
N SER A 293 1.16 -0.84 -21.75
CA SER A 293 1.51 -1.96 -20.90
C SER A 293 1.42 -1.57 -19.41
N PHE A 294 1.97 -0.42 -19.00
CA PHE A 294 1.89 0.05 -17.64
C PHE A 294 0.44 0.27 -17.20
N VAL A 295 -0.36 1.01 -17.99
CA VAL A 295 -1.77 1.32 -17.68
C VAL A 295 -2.60 0.05 -17.53
N GLN A 296 -2.30 -1.00 -18.32
CA GLN A 296 -2.99 -2.30 -18.21
C GLN A 296 -2.54 -3.11 -16.98
N GLN A 297 -1.28 -3.02 -16.56
CA GLN A 297 -0.74 -3.82 -15.45
C GLN A 297 -1.05 -3.19 -14.08
N PHE A 298 -1.07 -1.86 -13.96
CA PHE A 298 -1.24 -1.16 -12.70
C PHE A 298 -2.53 -1.53 -11.95
N PRO A 299 -3.72 -1.59 -12.59
CA PRO A 299 -4.95 -2.04 -11.94
C PRO A 299 -4.84 -3.42 -11.29
N GLY A 300 -4.28 -4.38 -12.03
CA GLY A 300 -4.09 -5.74 -11.51
C GLY A 300 -3.12 -5.80 -10.33
N ALA A 301 -2.06 -5.01 -10.34
CA ALA A 301 -1.12 -4.90 -9.23
C ALA A 301 -1.77 -4.28 -7.99
N MET A 302 -2.59 -3.23 -8.15
CA MET A 302 -3.35 -2.60 -7.06
C MET A 302 -4.40 -3.55 -6.45
N VAL A 303 -5.06 -4.37 -7.26
CA VAL A 303 -5.98 -5.41 -6.76
C VAL A 303 -5.22 -6.48 -5.97
N ARG A 304 -4.06 -6.96 -6.44
CA ARG A 304 -3.22 -7.92 -5.70
C ARG A 304 -2.70 -7.34 -4.40
N LEU A 305 -2.23 -6.08 -4.41
CA LEU A 305 -1.86 -5.35 -3.21
C LEU A 305 -3.00 -5.34 -2.19
N GLY A 306 -4.21 -5.01 -2.62
CA GLY A 306 -5.39 -4.91 -1.77
C GLY A 306 -5.95 -6.24 -1.23
N ARG A 307 -5.30 -7.36 -1.53
CA ARG A 307 -5.64 -8.70 -0.99
C ARG A 307 -4.69 -9.18 0.11
N ILE A 308 -3.63 -8.40 0.40
CA ILE A 308 -2.60 -8.81 1.37
C ILE A 308 -3.17 -8.69 2.78
N GLY A 309 -3.11 -9.79 3.55
CA GLY A 309 -3.39 -9.80 4.98
C GLY A 309 -4.81 -9.39 5.40
N VAL A 310 -5.75 -9.32 4.48
CA VAL A 310 -7.10 -8.79 4.71
C VAL A 310 -7.85 -9.52 5.81
N LEU A 311 -8.50 -8.78 6.69
CA LEU A 311 -9.49 -9.27 7.63
C LEU A 311 -10.85 -9.34 6.93
N THR A 312 -11.59 -10.45 7.11
CA THR A 312 -12.90 -10.66 6.48
C THR A 312 -13.87 -11.38 7.43
N GLY A 313 -15.15 -11.45 7.06
CA GLY A 313 -16.17 -12.20 7.81
C GLY A 313 -16.35 -11.67 9.24
N SER A 314 -15.99 -12.45 10.25
CA SER A 314 -16.08 -12.10 11.67
C SER A 314 -14.82 -11.49 12.26
N GLN A 315 -13.74 -11.41 11.49
CA GLN A 315 -12.49 -10.80 11.92
C GLN A 315 -12.61 -9.27 11.97
N GLY A 316 -11.84 -8.60 12.81
CA GLY A 316 -11.86 -7.13 12.91
C GLY A 316 -13.25 -6.56 13.19
N GLU A 317 -13.52 -5.35 12.69
CA GLU A 317 -14.78 -4.64 12.86
C GLU A 317 -15.13 -3.75 11.66
N ILE A 318 -16.25 -3.05 11.69
CA ILE A 318 -16.55 -1.90 10.85
C ILE A 318 -16.54 -0.68 11.77
N ARG A 319 -15.47 0.11 11.72
CA ARG A 319 -15.35 1.30 12.55
C ARG A 319 -16.38 2.36 12.15
N LYS A 320 -16.91 3.11 13.11
CA LYS A 320 -17.78 4.27 12.87
C LYS A 320 -16.98 5.53 12.53
N ARG A 321 -15.78 5.62 13.07
CA ARG A 321 -14.75 6.63 12.76
C ARG A 321 -13.46 5.90 12.47
N CYS A 322 -12.72 6.35 11.45
CA CYS A 322 -11.55 5.59 11.02
C CYS A 322 -10.36 5.69 11.99
N ASN A 323 -10.32 6.72 12.81
CA ASN A 323 -9.20 6.96 13.72
C ASN A 323 -9.31 6.30 15.10
N VAL A 324 -10.39 5.58 15.40
CA VAL A 324 -10.64 4.97 16.71
C VAL A 324 -11.40 3.66 16.59
N VAL A 325 -11.05 2.70 17.43
CA VAL A 325 -11.77 1.43 17.60
C VAL A 325 -13.14 1.71 18.24
N ASN A 326 -14.21 0.96 17.83
CA ASN A 326 -15.57 1.15 18.35
C ASN A 326 -15.70 0.88 19.85
#